data_f050e0710aa573dd5cc9c73c23e11930
#
_entry.id   f050e0710aa573dd5cc9c73c23e11930
#
_cell.length_a   1.000
_cell.length_b   1.000
_cell.length_c   1.000
_cell.angle_alpha   90.00
_cell.angle_beta   90.00
_cell.angle_gamma   90.00
#
_symmetry.space_group_name_H-M   'P 1'
#
loop_
_entity.id
_entity.type
_entity.pdbx_description
1 polymer ?
#
loop_
_entity_poly.entity_id
_entity_poly.type
_entity_poly.pdbx_seq_one_letter_code
_entity_poly.pdbx_strand_id
1 'polypeptide(L)'
;GSMTITEAGNSVPWTGKLDDLSEQPVAEIIRKVLKTDAKKAFDTLAANQFDLAPVRVASATATDAVVTTENGSTVTTNNVAFGKGHVKAIVDVMKERNIPAYTGDDYYAIGWPTTFRTLKNDLEDIKQYIDQGFRMIMNGEIGRYDGVRFIEQTYRAKGGGASGMGTPAGAWSNGKSDWIVFFGEDTVAEAVAVPEEIRGKIPGDFGRDRGIAWYYLGGFGIVHPLAAGAAQSRIVMWDSAA
;
A
#
# COMPACT_ATOMS: atom_id res chain seq x y z
N GLY A 1 -9.34 2.45 -20.12
CA GLY A 1 -8.03 2.74 -19.55
C GLY A 1 -6.95 2.00 -20.31
N SER A 2 -5.72 2.46 -20.23
CA SER A 2 -4.54 1.77 -20.75
C SER A 2 -3.64 1.38 -19.58
N MET A 3 -3.09 0.18 -19.62
CA MET A 3 -2.07 -0.26 -18.68
C MET A 3 -0.75 -0.50 -19.43
N THR A 4 0.33 -0.07 -18.81
CA THR A 4 1.67 -0.28 -19.37
C THR A 4 2.23 -1.58 -18.81
N ILE A 5 2.61 -2.49 -19.70
CA ILE A 5 3.29 -3.73 -19.33
C ILE A 5 4.78 -3.44 -19.26
N THR A 6 5.40 -3.79 -18.17
CA THR A 6 6.82 -3.61 -17.90
C THR A 6 7.45 -4.93 -17.47
N GLU A 7 8.74 -5.05 -17.69
CA GLU A 7 9.51 -6.18 -17.21
C GLU A 7 9.97 -5.91 -15.77
N ALA A 8 9.78 -6.88 -14.90
CA ALA A 8 10.28 -6.87 -13.53
C ALA A 8 11.00 -8.17 -13.24
N GLY A 9 12.08 -8.09 -12.49
CA GLY A 9 12.86 -9.26 -12.12
C GLY A 9 14.08 -8.90 -11.30
N ASN A 10 14.63 -9.90 -10.64
CA ASN A 10 15.89 -9.78 -9.92
C ASN A 10 16.67 -11.08 -10.06
N SER A 11 17.99 -11.00 -10.12
CA SER A 11 18.86 -12.16 -10.29
C SER A 11 19.98 -12.16 -9.27
N VAL A 12 20.31 -13.34 -8.80
CA VAL A 12 21.46 -13.56 -7.92
C VAL A 12 22.40 -14.56 -8.58
N PRO A 13 23.54 -14.10 -9.12
CA PRO A 13 24.59 -14.98 -9.62
C PRO A 13 25.47 -15.46 -8.45
N TRP A 14 26.03 -16.67 -8.59
CA TRP A 14 27.06 -17.18 -7.69
C TRP A 14 28.04 -18.10 -8.44
N THR A 15 29.15 -18.38 -7.80
CA THR A 15 30.18 -19.25 -8.37
C THR A 15 30.03 -20.68 -7.86
N GLY A 16 30.36 -21.67 -8.69
CA GLY A 16 30.38 -23.07 -8.28
C GLY A 16 31.28 -23.31 -7.06
N LYS A 17 32.38 -22.54 -6.92
CA LYS A 17 33.26 -22.61 -5.74
C LYS A 17 32.52 -22.31 -4.43
N LEU A 18 31.57 -21.36 -4.45
CA LEU A 18 30.76 -21.08 -3.26
C LEU A 18 29.88 -22.26 -2.90
N ASP A 19 29.30 -22.90 -3.90
CA ASP A 19 28.43 -24.07 -3.72
C ASP A 19 29.23 -25.28 -3.16
N ASP A 20 30.44 -25.48 -3.66
CA ASP A 20 31.33 -26.58 -3.25
C ASP A 20 31.94 -26.39 -1.83
N LEU A 21 32.14 -25.15 -1.41
CA LEU A 21 32.72 -24.80 -0.10
C LEU A 21 31.67 -24.53 0.98
N SER A 22 30.41 -24.35 0.62
CA SER A 22 29.32 -24.04 1.55
C SER A 22 28.78 -25.32 2.19
N GLU A 23 28.66 -25.33 3.51
CA GLU A 23 27.94 -26.37 4.24
C GLU A 23 26.42 -26.27 4.06
N GLN A 24 25.93 -25.13 3.57
CA GLN A 24 24.51 -24.85 3.40
C GLN A 24 24.12 -24.89 1.92
N PRO A 25 22.90 -25.32 1.60
CA PRO A 25 22.41 -25.36 0.23
C PRO A 25 22.18 -23.93 -0.33
N VAL A 26 23.18 -23.37 -0.98
CA VAL A 26 23.20 -21.98 -1.50
C VAL A 26 22.01 -21.70 -2.41
N ALA A 27 21.67 -22.62 -3.30
CA ALA A 27 20.55 -22.46 -4.23
C ALA A 27 19.20 -22.33 -3.51
N GLU A 28 18.98 -23.05 -2.42
CA GLU A 28 17.73 -22.99 -1.64
C GLU A 28 17.61 -21.67 -0.88
N ILE A 29 18.70 -21.19 -0.29
CA ILE A 29 18.75 -19.89 0.38
C ILE A 29 18.43 -18.77 -0.60
N ILE A 30 19.05 -18.78 -1.79
CA ILE A 30 18.82 -17.79 -2.84
C ILE A 30 17.36 -17.82 -3.30
N ARG A 31 16.77 -19.01 -3.53
CA ARG A 31 15.36 -19.14 -3.91
C ARG A 31 14.43 -18.53 -2.86
N LYS A 32 14.71 -18.75 -1.57
CA LYS A 32 13.92 -18.17 -0.47
C LYS A 32 14.02 -16.65 -0.45
N VAL A 33 15.21 -16.10 -0.65
CA VAL A 33 15.44 -14.64 -0.73
C VAL A 33 14.72 -14.05 -1.94
N LEU A 34 14.87 -14.64 -3.11
CA LEU A 34 14.22 -14.17 -4.35
C LEU A 34 12.70 -14.23 -4.26
N LYS A 35 12.14 -15.27 -3.62
CA LYS A 35 10.69 -15.35 -3.39
C LYS A 35 10.18 -14.21 -2.50
N THR A 36 10.94 -13.85 -1.47
CA THR A 36 10.58 -12.73 -0.58
C THR A 36 10.73 -11.40 -1.31
N ASP A 37 11.77 -11.24 -2.11
CA ASP A 37 12.02 -10.07 -2.94
C ASP A 37 10.90 -9.86 -3.98
N ALA A 38 10.50 -10.91 -4.70
CA ALA A 38 9.39 -10.85 -5.66
C ALA A 38 8.08 -10.40 -4.99
N LYS A 39 7.72 -10.99 -3.84
CA LYS A 39 6.52 -10.57 -3.08
C LYS A 39 6.55 -9.09 -2.72
N LYS A 40 7.70 -8.60 -2.23
CA LYS A 40 7.89 -7.21 -1.87
C LYS A 40 7.82 -6.30 -3.09
N ALA A 41 8.38 -6.72 -4.23
CA ALA A 41 8.33 -5.97 -5.47
C ALA A 41 6.88 -5.82 -5.99
N PHE A 42 6.11 -6.91 -6.01
CA PHE A 42 4.69 -6.86 -6.42
C PHE A 42 3.85 -5.98 -5.47
N ASP A 43 4.04 -6.14 -4.17
CA ASP A 43 3.33 -5.31 -3.18
C ASP A 43 3.64 -3.82 -3.39
N THR A 44 4.90 -3.48 -3.66
CA THR A 44 5.32 -2.11 -3.96
C THR A 44 4.72 -1.60 -5.29
N LEU A 45 4.74 -2.41 -6.35
CA LEU A 45 4.18 -2.03 -7.65
C LEU A 45 2.67 -1.78 -7.57
N ALA A 46 1.95 -2.64 -6.87
CA ALA A 46 0.52 -2.46 -6.63
C ALA A 46 0.24 -1.23 -5.74
N ALA A 47 1.00 -1.06 -4.66
CA ALA A 47 0.84 0.07 -3.74
C ALA A 47 1.08 1.43 -4.42
N ASN A 48 2.03 1.50 -5.35
CA ASN A 48 2.30 2.72 -6.10
C ASN A 48 1.11 3.19 -6.96
N GLN A 49 0.22 2.28 -7.35
CA GLN A 49 -0.98 2.64 -8.10
C GLN A 49 -1.99 3.40 -7.23
N PHE A 50 -2.05 3.11 -5.95
CA PHE A 50 -2.91 3.84 -5.02
C PHE A 50 -2.47 5.30 -4.85
N ASP A 51 -1.18 5.63 -5.09
CA ASP A 51 -0.67 7.00 -5.03
C ASP A 51 -1.25 7.90 -6.12
N LEU A 52 -1.78 7.31 -7.19
CA LEU A 52 -2.42 8.00 -8.29
C LEU A 52 -3.91 8.28 -8.03
N ALA A 53 -4.39 8.08 -6.80
CA ALA A 53 -5.78 8.31 -6.43
C ALA A 53 -6.23 9.73 -6.79
N PRO A 54 -7.32 9.89 -7.58
CA PRO A 54 -7.81 11.20 -7.98
C PRO A 54 -8.41 11.99 -6.82
N VAL A 55 -9.03 11.30 -5.87
CA VAL A 55 -9.73 11.91 -4.73
C VAL A 55 -8.83 11.92 -3.52
N ARG A 56 -8.56 13.10 -3.01
CA ARG A 56 -7.79 13.31 -1.79
C ARG A 56 -8.61 14.07 -0.77
N VAL A 57 -8.49 13.67 0.48
CA VAL A 57 -9.26 14.18 1.60
C VAL A 57 -8.30 14.55 2.73
N ALA A 58 -8.49 15.71 3.31
CA ALA A 58 -7.77 16.14 4.50
C ALA A 58 -8.69 16.92 5.43
N SER A 59 -8.27 17.12 6.67
CA SER A 59 -8.95 18.03 7.58
C SER A 59 -8.14 19.32 7.73
N ALA A 60 -8.82 20.45 7.61
CA ALA A 60 -8.22 21.76 7.82
C ALA A 60 -8.14 22.15 9.31
N THR A 61 -8.93 21.50 10.14
CA THR A 61 -9.05 21.78 11.58
C THR A 61 -9.10 20.47 12.35
N ALA A 62 -8.92 20.53 13.67
CA ALA A 62 -9.04 19.36 14.55
C ALA A 62 -10.49 18.82 14.67
N THR A 63 -11.42 19.37 13.92
CA THR A 63 -12.80 18.89 13.84
C THR A 63 -12.94 17.80 12.79
N ASP A 64 -14.06 17.08 12.85
CA ASP A 64 -14.38 15.98 11.91
C ASP A 64 -14.67 16.45 10.47
N ALA A 65 -14.62 17.77 10.23
CA ALA A 65 -14.83 18.32 8.91
C ALA A 65 -13.67 18.01 7.96
N VAL A 66 -13.99 17.48 6.79
CA VAL A 66 -13.00 17.13 5.76
C VAL A 66 -13.16 18.01 4.53
N VAL A 67 -12.03 18.31 3.91
CA VAL A 67 -11.97 19.00 2.62
C VAL A 67 -11.54 18.00 1.56
N THR A 68 -12.28 17.92 0.48
CA THR A 68 -12.03 16.98 -0.62
C THR A 68 -11.47 17.72 -1.84
N THR A 69 -10.42 17.19 -2.44
CA THR A 69 -9.92 17.61 -3.76
C THR A 69 -10.07 16.46 -4.75
N GLU A 70 -10.36 16.80 -6.01
CA GLU A 70 -10.70 15.81 -7.05
C GLU A 70 -9.72 15.81 -8.23
N ASN A 71 -8.62 16.50 -8.11
CA ASN A 71 -7.63 16.68 -9.16
C ASN A 71 -6.34 15.88 -8.95
N GLY A 72 -6.33 14.97 -7.98
CA GLY A 72 -5.14 14.19 -7.61
C GLY A 72 -4.05 14.98 -6.88
N SER A 73 -4.27 16.28 -6.65
CA SER A 73 -3.32 17.12 -5.93
C SER A 73 -3.52 17.01 -4.43
N THR A 74 -2.43 17.18 -3.66
CA THR A 74 -2.49 17.27 -2.20
C THR A 74 -3.36 18.43 -1.73
N VAL A 75 -4.05 18.23 -0.63
CA VAL A 75 -4.80 19.31 0.04
C VAL A 75 -3.80 20.26 0.70
N THR A 76 -3.97 21.56 0.49
CA THR A 76 -3.02 22.58 0.96
C THR A 76 -3.00 22.74 2.49
N THR A 77 -4.09 22.37 3.17
CA THR A 77 -4.21 22.46 4.63
C THR A 77 -4.47 21.06 5.19
N ASN A 78 -3.45 20.41 5.71
CA ASN A 78 -3.48 19.00 6.07
C ASN A 78 -2.68 18.68 7.35
N ASN A 79 -2.68 19.58 8.32
CA ASN A 79 -1.87 19.47 9.54
C ASN A 79 -2.60 18.77 10.70
N VAL A 80 -3.64 18.00 10.43
CA VAL A 80 -4.44 17.34 11.45
C VAL A 80 -4.19 15.84 11.43
N ALA A 81 -3.92 15.28 12.61
CA ALA A 81 -3.74 13.85 12.77
C ALA A 81 -5.05 13.09 12.51
N PHE A 82 -4.91 11.88 11.98
CA PHE A 82 -6.04 11.03 11.63
C PHE A 82 -6.74 10.47 12.89
N GLY A 83 -8.04 10.70 13.04
CA GLY A 83 -8.84 10.25 14.17
C GLY A 83 -10.18 9.62 13.78
N LYS A 84 -10.92 9.14 14.77
CA LYS A 84 -12.21 8.43 14.58
C LYS A 84 -13.27 9.22 13.80
N GLY A 85 -13.32 10.55 13.99
CA GLY A 85 -14.27 11.41 13.29
C GLY A 85 -13.97 11.49 11.78
N HIS A 86 -12.70 11.52 11.43
CA HIS A 86 -12.28 11.54 10.03
C HIS A 86 -12.64 10.24 9.29
N VAL A 87 -12.62 9.08 9.98
CA VAL A 87 -13.07 7.81 9.39
C VAL A 87 -14.53 7.92 8.95
N LYS A 88 -15.41 8.44 9.82
CA LYS A 88 -16.83 8.61 9.50
C LYS A 88 -17.04 9.53 8.30
N ALA A 89 -16.36 10.69 8.29
CA ALA A 89 -16.46 11.64 7.21
C ALA A 89 -15.97 11.05 5.86
N ILE A 90 -14.91 10.24 5.87
CA ILE A 90 -14.41 9.57 4.66
C ILE A 90 -15.40 8.50 4.19
N VAL A 91 -15.97 7.72 5.10
CA VAL A 91 -17.00 6.71 4.77
C VAL A 91 -18.23 7.38 4.16
N ASP A 92 -18.65 8.53 4.69
CA ASP A 92 -19.76 9.30 4.11
C ASP A 92 -19.42 9.75 2.68
N VAL A 93 -18.23 10.31 2.44
CA VAL A 93 -17.75 10.66 1.09
C VAL A 93 -17.75 9.45 0.15
N MET A 94 -17.34 8.27 0.64
CA MET A 94 -17.33 7.06 -0.19
C MET A 94 -18.73 6.60 -0.52
N LYS A 95 -19.65 6.62 0.43
CA LYS A 95 -21.06 6.24 0.24
C LYS A 95 -21.81 7.21 -0.66
N GLU A 96 -21.64 8.52 -0.49
CA GLU A 96 -22.23 9.55 -1.33
C GLU A 96 -21.77 9.44 -2.79
N ARG A 97 -20.54 8.96 -3.01
CA ARG A 97 -20.01 8.68 -4.34
C ARG A 97 -20.45 7.32 -4.90
N ASN A 98 -21.25 6.55 -4.16
CA ASN A 98 -21.68 5.21 -4.53
C ASN A 98 -20.50 4.26 -4.82
N ILE A 99 -19.40 4.37 -4.05
CA ILE A 99 -18.28 3.45 -4.17
C ILE A 99 -18.72 2.09 -3.60
N PRO A 100 -18.68 1.01 -4.36
CA PRO A 100 -19.04 -0.31 -3.85
C PRO A 100 -18.04 -0.77 -2.81
N ALA A 101 -18.53 -1.43 -1.76
CA ALA A 101 -17.67 -2.01 -0.73
C ALA A 101 -16.86 -3.18 -1.29
N TYR A 102 -15.69 -3.43 -0.73
CA TYR A 102 -14.77 -4.48 -1.20
C TYR A 102 -15.24 -5.89 -0.81
N THR A 103 -15.74 -6.06 0.42
CA THR A 103 -16.22 -7.36 0.92
C THR A 103 -17.47 -7.15 1.77
N GLY A 104 -18.61 -7.61 1.28
CA GLY A 104 -19.89 -7.38 1.94
C GLY A 104 -20.18 -5.88 2.03
N ASP A 105 -20.24 -5.33 3.24
CA ASP A 105 -20.44 -3.88 3.49
C ASP A 105 -19.18 -3.17 3.97
N ASP A 106 -18.01 -3.81 3.83
CA ASP A 106 -16.76 -3.30 4.38
C ASP A 106 -15.86 -2.70 3.30
N TYR A 107 -15.36 -1.49 3.58
CA TYR A 107 -14.23 -0.87 2.89
C TYR A 107 -12.92 -1.29 3.55
N TYR A 108 -11.81 -1.07 2.87
CA TYR A 108 -10.48 -1.30 3.41
C TYR A 108 -9.68 0.00 3.47
N ALA A 109 -8.86 0.12 4.51
CA ALA A 109 -7.93 1.22 4.67
C ALA A 109 -6.51 0.69 4.93
N ILE A 110 -5.55 1.12 4.11
CA ILE A 110 -4.14 0.75 4.24
C ILE A 110 -3.34 1.99 4.63
N GLY A 111 -2.52 1.87 5.67
CA GLY A 111 -1.67 2.95 6.14
C GLY A 111 -0.55 2.46 7.05
N TRP A 112 0.29 3.41 7.47
CA TRP A 112 1.39 3.12 8.37
C TRP A 112 0.91 2.94 9.82
N PRO A 113 1.60 2.10 10.62
CA PRO A 113 1.25 1.91 12.03
C PRO A 113 1.27 3.21 12.85
N THR A 114 2.20 4.11 12.54
CA THR A 114 2.30 5.41 13.23
C THR A 114 1.14 6.34 12.91
N THR A 115 0.61 6.29 11.69
CA THR A 115 -0.54 7.09 11.24
C THR A 115 -1.82 6.66 11.95
N PHE A 116 -1.96 5.37 12.20
CA PHE A 116 -3.12 4.84 12.93
C PHE A 116 -3.03 5.00 14.46
N ARG A 117 -1.92 5.51 15.01
CA ARG A 117 -1.74 5.61 16.46
C ARG A 117 -2.80 6.46 17.13
N THR A 118 -3.11 7.63 16.57
CA THR A 118 -4.15 8.51 17.12
C THR A 118 -5.52 7.86 17.06
N LEU A 119 -5.85 7.18 15.94
CA LEU A 119 -7.07 6.40 15.82
C LEU A 119 -7.13 5.27 16.87
N LYS A 120 -6.02 4.56 17.08
CA LYS A 120 -5.96 3.51 18.11
C LYS A 120 -6.27 4.07 19.49
N ASN A 121 -5.66 5.18 19.87
CA ASN A 121 -5.92 5.84 21.15
C ASN A 121 -7.40 6.24 21.27
N ASP A 122 -7.98 6.83 20.23
CA ASP A 122 -9.41 7.20 20.21
C ASP A 122 -10.35 5.99 20.39
N LEU A 123 -9.94 4.83 19.86
CA LEU A 123 -10.73 3.60 19.95
C LEU A 123 -10.50 2.85 21.27
N GLU A 124 -9.37 3.03 21.92
CA GLU A 124 -9.10 2.45 23.25
C GLU A 124 -10.11 2.92 24.28
N ASP A 125 -10.45 4.20 24.29
CA ASP A 125 -11.45 4.77 25.18
C ASP A 125 -12.82 4.09 25.02
N ILE A 126 -13.18 3.69 23.79
CA ILE A 126 -14.45 3.02 23.51
C ILE A 126 -14.37 1.53 23.89
N LYS A 127 -13.25 0.88 23.60
CA LYS A 127 -13.04 -0.56 23.84
C LYS A 127 -12.96 -0.92 25.33
N GLN A 128 -12.54 0.02 26.19
CA GLN A 128 -12.44 -0.20 27.64
C GLN A 128 -13.77 -0.60 28.30
N TYR A 129 -14.89 -0.26 27.69
CA TYR A 129 -16.22 -0.56 28.21
C TYR A 129 -16.79 -1.92 27.78
N ILE A 130 -16.05 -2.70 26.99
CA ILE A 130 -16.50 -3.98 26.44
C ILE A 130 -15.45 -5.05 26.69
N ASP A 131 -15.82 -6.20 27.28
CA ASP A 131 -14.90 -7.30 27.59
C ASP A 131 -14.10 -7.81 26.36
N GLN A 132 -14.74 -7.88 25.21
CA GLN A 132 -14.04 -8.23 23.95
C GLN A 132 -13.08 -7.13 23.50
N GLY A 133 -13.41 -5.87 23.74
CA GLY A 133 -12.57 -4.72 23.44
C GLY A 133 -11.25 -4.75 24.18
N PHE A 134 -11.26 -5.15 25.44
CA PHE A 134 -10.06 -5.27 26.27
C PHE A 134 -9.04 -6.26 25.69
N ARG A 135 -9.48 -7.41 25.18
CA ARG A 135 -8.61 -8.38 24.50
C ARG A 135 -8.03 -7.82 23.19
N MET A 136 -8.81 -7.05 22.44
CA MET A 136 -8.32 -6.39 21.20
C MET A 136 -7.26 -5.33 21.50
N ILE A 137 -7.43 -4.55 22.58
CA ILE A 137 -6.41 -3.58 23.03
C ILE A 137 -5.10 -4.28 23.38
N MET A 138 -5.17 -5.37 24.13
CA MET A 138 -3.99 -6.14 24.53
C MET A 138 -3.24 -6.76 23.33
N ASN A 139 -3.97 -7.12 22.26
CA ASN A 139 -3.39 -7.65 21.03
C ASN A 139 -2.94 -6.56 20.05
N GLY A 140 -3.27 -5.30 20.30
CA GLY A 140 -2.93 -4.19 19.41
C GLY A 140 -3.69 -4.18 18.08
N GLU A 141 -4.83 -4.88 17.99
CA GLU A 141 -5.65 -4.91 16.79
C GLU A 141 -6.43 -3.61 16.62
N ILE A 142 -6.36 -2.99 15.44
CA ILE A 142 -7.23 -1.87 15.09
C ILE A 142 -8.65 -2.39 14.84
N GLY A 143 -8.75 -3.53 14.13
CA GLY A 143 -10.02 -4.19 13.86
C GLY A 143 -10.85 -3.49 12.79
N ARG A 144 -12.17 -3.46 13.01
CA ARG A 144 -13.18 -2.85 12.15
C ARG A 144 -13.83 -1.67 12.87
N TYR A 145 -13.91 -0.54 12.20
CA TYR A 145 -14.62 0.64 12.69
C TYR A 145 -15.40 1.30 11.56
N ASP A 146 -16.68 1.58 11.78
CA ASP A 146 -17.60 2.24 10.83
C ASP A 146 -17.62 1.63 9.42
N GLY A 147 -17.58 0.29 9.32
CA GLY A 147 -17.54 -0.40 8.04
C GLY A 147 -16.18 -0.35 7.31
N VAL A 148 -15.11 0.05 8.01
CA VAL A 148 -13.75 0.05 7.47
C VAL A 148 -12.89 -0.96 8.21
N ARG A 149 -12.16 -1.79 7.46
CA ARG A 149 -11.10 -2.67 7.97
C ARG A 149 -9.74 -2.03 7.77
N PHE A 150 -8.96 -1.93 8.83
CA PHE A 150 -7.65 -1.28 8.82
C PHE A 150 -6.53 -2.31 8.69
N ILE A 151 -5.64 -2.07 7.73
CA ILE A 151 -4.47 -2.89 7.45
C ILE A 151 -3.21 -2.04 7.63
N GLU A 152 -2.31 -2.49 8.49
CA GLU A 152 -1.01 -1.86 8.66
C GLU A 152 -0.01 -2.36 7.63
N GLN A 153 0.67 -1.43 6.97
CA GLN A 153 1.67 -1.73 5.98
C GLN A 153 2.89 -0.82 6.15
N THR A 154 4.09 -1.37 5.95
CA THR A 154 5.37 -0.67 6.11
C THR A 154 6.23 -0.66 4.84
N TYR A 155 5.80 -1.33 3.78
CA TYR A 155 6.58 -1.40 2.52
C TYR A 155 6.48 -0.14 1.67
N ARG A 156 5.39 0.60 1.81
CA ARG A 156 5.20 1.87 1.13
C ARG A 156 5.93 2.97 1.90
N ALA A 157 6.58 3.89 1.21
CA ALA A 157 7.20 5.04 1.84
C ALA A 157 6.14 5.96 2.48
N LYS A 158 6.47 6.53 3.63
CA LYS A 158 5.66 7.60 4.22
C LYS A 158 5.59 8.79 3.27
N GLY A 159 4.41 9.41 3.18
CA GLY A 159 4.19 10.53 2.30
C GLY A 159 4.10 10.17 0.82
N GLY A 160 4.05 8.88 0.50
CA GLY A 160 3.78 8.34 -0.81
C GLY A 160 4.73 8.85 -1.89
N GLY A 161 5.90 8.39 -1.98
CA GLY A 161 6.71 8.56 -3.18
C GLY A 161 6.43 7.40 -4.12
N ALA A 162 6.10 7.64 -5.37
CA ALA A 162 5.97 6.62 -6.40
C ALA A 162 7.24 5.76 -6.56
N SER A 163 8.37 6.26 -6.13
CA SER A 163 9.65 5.55 -6.09
C SER A 163 9.88 4.74 -4.80
N GLY A 164 8.95 4.76 -3.86
CA GLY A 164 9.13 4.11 -2.55
C GLY A 164 10.23 4.72 -1.69
N MET A 165 10.89 5.77 -2.15
CA MET A 165 12.03 6.41 -1.48
C MET A 165 12.02 7.93 -1.64
N GLY A 166 10.92 8.50 -2.10
CA GLY A 166 10.82 9.94 -2.32
C GLY A 166 10.63 10.71 -1.03
N THR A 167 11.30 11.83 -0.92
CA THR A 167 10.87 12.91 -0.05
C THR A 167 9.45 13.28 -0.48
N PRO A 168 8.49 13.44 0.45
CA PRO A 168 7.15 13.87 0.08
C PRO A 168 7.24 15.12 -0.78
N ALA A 169 6.64 15.08 -1.97
CA ALA A 169 6.62 16.24 -2.84
C ALA A 169 5.62 17.26 -2.30
N GLY A 170 5.98 18.52 -2.23
CA GLY A 170 5.06 19.62 -2.00
C GLY A 170 4.90 20.06 -0.56
N ALA A 171 3.66 20.26 -0.10
CA ALA A 171 3.30 20.96 1.13
C ALA A 171 3.71 20.30 2.47
N TRP A 172 4.40 19.18 2.43
CA TRP A 172 4.81 18.39 3.58
C TRP A 172 6.12 18.90 4.18
N SER A 173 6.08 20.04 4.83
CA SER A 173 7.28 20.73 5.33
C SER A 173 8.01 20.00 6.46
N ASN A 174 7.37 19.05 7.11
CA ASN A 174 7.91 18.34 8.27
C ASN A 174 8.38 16.91 8.00
N GLY A 175 8.21 16.41 6.76
CA GLY A 175 8.58 15.04 6.39
C GLY A 175 7.78 13.94 7.10
N LYS A 176 6.68 14.28 7.76
CA LYS A 176 5.82 13.38 8.53
C LYS A 176 4.50 13.05 7.84
N SER A 177 4.40 13.33 6.56
CA SER A 177 3.20 13.04 5.80
C SER A 177 2.87 11.57 5.84
N ASP A 178 1.68 11.27 6.25
CA ASP A 178 1.17 9.92 6.27
C ASP A 178 -0.08 9.85 5.43
N TRP A 179 -0.04 9.02 4.42
CA TRP A 179 -1.19 8.74 3.58
C TRP A 179 -1.88 7.47 4.04
N ILE A 180 -3.20 7.54 4.13
CA ILE A 180 -4.05 6.37 4.31
C ILE A 180 -4.90 6.22 3.07
N VAL A 181 -4.87 5.05 2.47
CA VAL A 181 -5.65 4.75 1.28
C VAL A 181 -6.90 3.99 1.68
N PHE A 182 -8.06 4.60 1.42
CA PHE A 182 -9.37 3.97 1.55
C PHE A 182 -9.83 3.50 0.18
N PHE A 183 -10.32 2.29 0.10
CA PHE A 183 -10.75 1.74 -1.19
C PHE A 183 -11.89 0.74 -1.06
N GLY A 184 -12.64 0.66 -2.14
CA GLY A 184 -13.69 -0.34 -2.35
C GLY A 184 -13.28 -1.39 -3.38
N GLU A 185 -14.25 -1.93 -4.08
CA GLU A 185 -14.06 -2.92 -5.15
C GLU A 185 -13.48 -2.27 -6.43
N ASP A 186 -12.84 -3.07 -7.29
CA ASP A 186 -12.30 -2.68 -8.61
C ASP A 186 -11.39 -1.45 -8.61
N THR A 187 -10.40 -1.43 -7.77
CA THR A 187 -9.51 -0.27 -7.60
C THR A 187 -8.25 -0.35 -8.44
N VAL A 188 -7.51 -1.44 -8.31
CA VAL A 188 -6.27 -1.70 -9.04
C VAL A 188 -6.43 -3.02 -9.77
N ALA A 189 -6.07 -3.02 -11.04
CA ALA A 189 -6.03 -4.21 -11.88
C ALA A 189 -4.60 -4.59 -12.22
N GLU A 190 -4.38 -5.87 -12.43
CA GLU A 190 -3.12 -6.43 -12.90
C GLU A 190 -3.31 -6.94 -14.35
N ALA A 191 -2.36 -6.58 -15.22
CA ALA A 191 -2.24 -7.13 -16.56
C ALA A 191 -1.02 -8.03 -16.61
N VAL A 192 -1.22 -9.33 -16.85
CA VAL A 192 -0.16 -10.33 -16.86
C VAL A 192 0.08 -10.80 -18.31
N ALA A 193 1.27 -10.59 -18.83
CA ALA A 193 1.71 -11.16 -20.09
C ALA A 193 2.52 -12.46 -19.88
N VAL A 194 3.42 -12.45 -18.90
CA VAL A 194 4.12 -13.63 -18.42
C VAL A 194 4.04 -13.65 -16.91
N PRO A 195 3.45 -14.69 -16.31
CA PRO A 195 3.36 -14.79 -14.86
C PRO A 195 4.74 -14.90 -14.22
N GLU A 196 4.81 -14.67 -12.93
CA GLU A 196 6.06 -14.79 -12.19
C GLU A 196 6.61 -16.21 -12.27
N GLU A 197 7.83 -16.32 -12.69
CA GLU A 197 8.54 -17.60 -12.79
C GLU A 197 9.98 -17.49 -12.31
N ILE A 198 10.50 -18.61 -11.84
CA ILE A 198 11.92 -18.74 -11.49
C ILE A 198 12.68 -19.30 -12.68
N ARG A 199 13.70 -18.57 -13.13
CA ARG A 199 14.59 -18.95 -14.21
C ARG A 199 15.97 -19.26 -13.67
N GLY A 200 16.52 -20.42 -14.03
CA GLY A 200 17.92 -20.76 -13.79
C GLY A 200 18.80 -20.24 -14.92
N LYS A 201 19.95 -19.67 -14.59
CA LYS A 201 20.98 -19.36 -15.57
C LYS A 201 21.55 -20.66 -16.13
N ILE A 202 21.71 -20.76 -17.45
CA ILE A 202 22.47 -21.84 -18.05
C ILE A 202 23.92 -21.72 -17.58
N PRO A 203 24.49 -22.75 -16.91
CA PRO A 203 25.83 -22.67 -16.39
C PRO A 203 26.85 -22.37 -17.50
N GLY A 204 27.61 -21.28 -17.33
CA GLY A 204 28.72 -20.91 -18.19
C GLY A 204 30.06 -21.31 -17.55
N ASP A 205 31.17 -21.05 -18.27
CA ASP A 205 32.52 -21.22 -17.74
C ASP A 205 32.74 -22.59 -17.04
N PHE A 206 32.44 -23.67 -17.79
CA PHE A 206 32.56 -25.06 -17.31
C PHE A 206 31.75 -25.37 -16.05
N GLY A 207 30.60 -24.68 -15.87
CA GLY A 207 29.73 -24.86 -14.72
C GLY A 207 30.07 -24.02 -13.50
N ARG A 208 31.09 -23.15 -13.58
CA ARG A 208 31.47 -22.24 -12.50
C ARG A 208 30.53 -21.04 -12.33
N ASP A 209 29.87 -20.59 -13.41
CA ASP A 209 28.97 -19.45 -13.39
C ASP A 209 27.52 -19.93 -13.32
N ARG A 210 26.93 -19.79 -12.14
CA ARG A 210 25.55 -20.20 -11.83
C ARG A 210 24.72 -18.97 -11.45
N GLY A 211 23.39 -19.06 -11.57
CA GLY A 211 22.49 -17.99 -11.17
C GLY A 211 21.05 -18.43 -11.19
N ILE A 212 20.25 -17.77 -10.38
CA ILE A 212 18.80 -17.89 -10.35
C ILE A 212 18.21 -16.49 -10.42
N ALA A 213 17.15 -16.32 -11.19
CA ALA A 213 16.38 -15.10 -11.27
C ALA A 213 14.90 -15.39 -11.10
N TRP A 214 14.14 -14.42 -10.61
CA TRP A 214 12.71 -14.39 -10.86
C TRP A 214 12.44 -13.40 -12.00
N TYR A 215 11.43 -13.70 -12.77
CA TYR A 215 11.05 -12.92 -13.94
C TYR A 215 9.54 -12.75 -13.99
N TYR A 216 9.09 -11.57 -14.32
CA TYR A 216 7.70 -11.23 -14.52
C TYR A 216 7.54 -10.21 -15.63
N LEU A 217 6.56 -10.40 -16.49
CA LEU A 217 6.20 -9.42 -17.52
C LEU A 217 4.73 -9.07 -17.36
N GLY A 218 4.47 -7.91 -16.83
CA GLY A 218 3.11 -7.45 -16.55
C GLY A 218 3.10 -6.01 -16.05
N GLY A 219 1.97 -5.58 -15.55
CA GLY A 219 1.83 -4.24 -15.01
C GLY A 219 0.60 -4.11 -14.12
N PHE A 220 0.66 -3.15 -13.23
CA PHE A 220 -0.46 -2.75 -12.40
C PHE A 220 -0.99 -1.40 -12.89
N GLY A 221 -2.28 -1.19 -12.77
CA GLY A 221 -2.91 0.06 -13.14
C GLY A 221 -4.18 0.34 -12.35
N ILE A 222 -4.44 1.61 -12.10
CA ILE A 222 -5.69 2.05 -11.50
C ILE A 222 -6.83 1.85 -12.51
N VAL A 223 -7.93 1.25 -12.09
CA VAL A 223 -9.08 0.96 -12.96
C VAL A 223 -9.78 2.25 -13.39
N HIS A 224 -9.92 3.20 -12.46
CA HIS A 224 -10.55 4.50 -12.67
C HIS A 224 -9.55 5.64 -12.46
N PRO A 225 -8.69 5.93 -13.48
CA PRO A 225 -7.71 6.99 -13.38
C PRO A 225 -8.36 8.37 -13.46
N LEU A 226 -7.61 9.42 -13.06
CA LEU A 226 -8.08 10.82 -13.12
C LEU A 226 -8.58 11.23 -14.51
N ALA A 227 -7.97 10.71 -15.57
CA ALA A 227 -8.40 10.97 -16.96
C ALA A 227 -9.83 10.48 -17.27
N ALA A 228 -10.35 9.51 -16.50
CA ALA A 228 -11.75 9.06 -16.62
C ALA A 228 -12.74 9.91 -15.79
N GLY A 229 -12.24 10.90 -15.05
CA GLY A 229 -12.99 11.75 -14.15
C GLY A 229 -12.98 11.25 -12.69
N ALA A 230 -12.79 12.18 -11.76
CA ALA A 230 -12.71 11.87 -10.33
C ALA A 230 -14.02 11.29 -9.76
N ALA A 231 -15.15 11.53 -10.40
CA ALA A 231 -16.45 10.99 -10.00
C ALA A 231 -16.50 9.45 -10.04
N GLN A 232 -15.68 8.83 -10.88
CA GLN A 232 -15.61 7.36 -11.00
C GLN A 232 -14.54 6.74 -10.11
N SER A 233 -13.77 7.55 -9.39
CA SER A 233 -12.72 7.04 -8.49
C SER A 233 -13.31 6.18 -7.39
N ARG A 234 -12.72 5.01 -7.18
CA ARG A 234 -13.06 4.08 -6.10
C ARG A 234 -12.01 4.06 -4.98
N ILE A 235 -11.07 4.99 -5.07
CA ILE A 235 -10.01 5.18 -4.08
C ILE A 235 -10.13 6.59 -3.53
N VAL A 236 -10.12 6.70 -2.21
CA VAL A 236 -10.08 7.97 -1.49
C VAL A 236 -8.82 7.95 -0.63
N MET A 237 -7.98 8.94 -0.78
CA MET A 237 -6.73 9.04 -0.03
C MET A 237 -6.84 10.11 1.05
N TRP A 238 -6.65 9.71 2.30
CA TRP A 238 -6.40 10.65 3.39
C TRP A 238 -5.00 11.20 3.26
N ASP A 239 -4.90 12.50 3.36
CA ASP A 239 -3.69 13.27 3.14
C ASP A 239 -3.38 14.07 4.41
N SER A 240 -2.43 13.61 5.22
CA SER A 240 -2.06 14.25 6.48
C SER A 240 -0.57 14.54 6.54
N ALA A 241 -0.21 15.68 7.14
CA ALA A 241 1.16 16.09 7.43
C ALA A 241 1.52 15.98 8.93
N ALA A 242 0.57 15.60 9.75
CA ALA A 242 0.73 15.53 11.21
C ALA A 242 1.24 14.17 11.70
#